data_2aee95070ebb0c9292eca11630137be6
#
_entry.id   2aee95070ebb0c9292eca11630137be6
#
_cell.length_a   1.000
_cell.length_b   1.000
_cell.length_c   1.000
_cell.angle_alpha   90.00
_cell.angle_beta   90.00
_cell.angle_gamma   90.00
#
_symmetry.space_group_name_H-M   'P 1'
#
loop_
_entity.id
_entity.type
_entity.pdbx_description
1 polymer ?
#
loop_
_entity_poly.entity_id
_entity_poly.type
_entity_poly.pdbx_seq_one_letter_code
_entity_poly.pdbx_strand_id
1 'polypeptide(L)'
;MAEVEIHTGHHDHSGDTFAQSVGVAVGIIGIILAVVTIGSHRAHNAAVINRTEENDQWSFYQAKKNRQQVLDVGADLARSLTTDESRVQAIVEKYTKQSAHYAEETKEIEKEARLKHEETTREEGRAVRLDIGEGFLELGLVMSSLYFLSKRKFFPAIGFIAAGIGTVLGVMGFLA
;
A
#
# COMPACT_ATOMS: atom_id res chain seq x y z
N MET A 1 28.26 -72.36 -16.03
CA MET A 1 28.59 -70.93 -15.98
C MET A 1 27.41 -70.19 -16.55
N ALA A 2 26.62 -69.54 -15.73
CA ALA A 2 25.50 -68.71 -16.16
C ALA A 2 26.00 -67.27 -16.34
N GLU A 3 25.92 -66.80 -17.58
CA GLU A 3 26.30 -65.42 -17.94
C GLU A 3 25.13 -64.51 -17.55
N VAL A 4 25.42 -63.60 -16.62
CA VAL A 4 24.48 -62.58 -16.19
C VAL A 4 24.57 -61.41 -17.18
N GLU A 5 23.62 -61.33 -18.14
CA GLU A 5 23.44 -60.14 -18.97
C GLU A 5 22.93 -58.97 -18.11
N ILE A 6 23.83 -58.02 -17.82
CA ILE A 6 23.47 -56.75 -17.23
C ILE A 6 22.84 -55.90 -18.34
N HIS A 7 21.49 -55.85 -18.38
CA HIS A 7 20.76 -54.86 -19.18
C HIS A 7 20.99 -53.50 -18.60
N THR A 8 21.99 -52.80 -19.10
CA THR A 8 22.11 -51.34 -18.92
C THR A 8 21.02 -50.68 -19.72
N GLY A 9 19.84 -50.49 -19.11
CA GLY A 9 18.80 -49.66 -19.67
C GLY A 9 19.38 -48.25 -19.89
N HIS A 10 19.66 -47.92 -21.16
CA HIS A 10 19.80 -46.54 -21.58
C HIS A 10 18.48 -45.83 -21.27
N HIS A 11 18.41 -45.17 -20.14
CA HIS A 11 17.42 -44.10 -19.97
C HIS A 11 17.74 -43.04 -21.02
N ASP A 12 16.99 -43.11 -22.11
CA ASP A 12 16.93 -42.04 -23.11
C ASP A 12 16.53 -40.76 -22.40
N HIS A 13 17.50 -39.96 -22.01
CA HIS A 13 17.34 -38.58 -21.57
C HIS A 13 17.06 -37.65 -22.77
N SER A 14 16.14 -38.07 -23.68
CA SER A 14 15.46 -37.10 -24.53
C SER A 14 14.51 -36.32 -23.63
N GLY A 15 15.10 -35.43 -22.81
CA GLY A 15 14.35 -34.59 -21.89
C GLY A 15 13.25 -33.88 -22.66
N ASP A 16 12.01 -34.03 -22.20
CA ASP A 16 10.85 -33.32 -22.73
C ASP A 16 11.21 -31.83 -22.79
N THR A 17 11.69 -31.34 -23.93
CA THR A 17 12.15 -29.99 -24.16
C THR A 17 11.05 -28.99 -23.82
N PHE A 18 9.79 -29.37 -23.95
CA PHE A 18 8.65 -28.56 -23.53
C PHE A 18 8.59 -28.44 -21.99
N ALA A 19 8.79 -29.55 -21.27
CA ALA A 19 8.84 -29.52 -19.80
C ALA A 19 9.98 -28.63 -19.30
N GLN A 20 11.16 -28.69 -19.92
CA GLN A 20 12.29 -27.82 -19.59
C GLN A 20 11.93 -26.34 -19.82
N SER A 21 11.30 -26.01 -20.96
CA SER A 21 10.87 -24.64 -21.26
C SER A 21 9.82 -24.13 -20.27
N VAL A 22 8.85 -24.98 -19.90
CA VAL A 22 7.86 -24.65 -18.86
C VAL A 22 8.54 -24.42 -17.51
N GLY A 23 9.52 -25.25 -17.15
CA GLY A 23 10.28 -25.08 -15.90
C GLY A 23 11.03 -23.75 -15.82
N VAL A 24 11.71 -23.36 -16.92
CA VAL A 24 12.39 -22.07 -17.01
C VAL A 24 11.40 -20.91 -16.89
N ALA A 25 10.27 -20.99 -17.61
CA ALA A 25 9.24 -19.96 -17.56
C ALA A 25 8.63 -19.81 -16.14
N VAL A 26 8.35 -20.93 -15.45
CA VAL A 26 7.89 -20.93 -14.05
C VAL A 26 8.93 -20.27 -13.14
N GLY A 27 10.21 -20.52 -13.33
CA GLY A 27 11.29 -19.85 -12.60
C GLY A 27 11.28 -18.32 -12.81
N ILE A 28 11.11 -17.89 -14.07
CA ILE A 28 11.02 -16.46 -14.41
C ILE A 28 9.78 -15.81 -13.76
N ILE A 29 8.62 -16.46 -13.84
CA ILE A 29 7.39 -16.01 -13.18
C ILE A 29 7.62 -15.87 -11.68
N GLY A 30 8.30 -16.81 -11.03
CA GLY A 30 8.61 -16.75 -9.60
C GLY A 30 9.51 -15.56 -9.24
N ILE A 31 10.48 -15.22 -10.08
CA ILE A 31 11.32 -14.01 -9.88
C ILE A 31 10.49 -12.74 -10.00
N ILE A 32 9.65 -12.63 -11.02
CA ILE A 32 8.75 -11.48 -11.22
C ILE A 32 7.79 -11.35 -10.04
N LEU A 33 7.20 -12.47 -9.61
CA LEU A 33 6.33 -12.54 -8.43
C LEU A 33 7.04 -11.98 -7.20
N ALA A 34 8.25 -12.43 -6.90
CA ALA A 34 9.02 -11.94 -5.75
C ALA A 34 9.24 -10.42 -5.78
N VAL A 35 9.52 -9.86 -6.97
CA VAL A 35 9.70 -8.40 -7.14
C VAL A 35 8.39 -7.67 -6.88
N VAL A 36 7.27 -8.16 -7.43
CA VAL A 36 5.93 -7.54 -7.25
C VAL A 36 5.50 -7.62 -5.79
N THR A 37 5.67 -8.76 -5.12
CA THR A 37 5.39 -8.93 -3.67
C THR A 37 6.16 -7.94 -2.81
N ILE A 38 7.47 -7.76 -3.07
CA ILE A 38 8.27 -6.75 -2.34
C ILE A 38 7.71 -5.33 -2.59
N GLY A 39 7.32 -5.05 -3.83
CA GLY A 39 6.70 -3.77 -4.19
C GLY A 39 5.38 -3.54 -3.46
N SER A 40 4.49 -4.54 -3.42
CA SER A 40 3.22 -4.52 -2.71
C SER A 40 3.42 -4.24 -1.22
N HIS A 41 4.27 -5.01 -0.55
CA HIS A 41 4.55 -4.81 0.87
C HIS A 41 5.10 -3.40 1.18
N ARG A 42 5.94 -2.84 0.31
CA ARG A 42 6.45 -1.48 0.48
C ARG A 42 5.36 -0.43 0.32
N ALA A 43 4.46 -0.58 -0.64
CA ALA A 43 3.34 0.32 -0.86
C ALA A 43 2.36 0.28 0.33
N HIS A 44 2.03 -0.91 0.84
CA HIS A 44 1.21 -1.06 2.04
C HIS A 44 1.84 -0.39 3.26
N ASN A 45 3.13 -0.61 3.49
CA ASN A 45 3.83 0.03 4.61
C ASN A 45 3.85 1.56 4.47
N ALA A 46 4.07 2.09 3.27
CA ALA A 46 4.03 3.53 3.02
C ALA A 46 2.62 4.10 3.27
N ALA A 47 1.57 3.40 2.82
CA ALA A 47 0.18 3.79 3.06
C ALA A 47 -0.15 3.83 4.57
N VAL A 48 0.29 2.84 5.35
CA VAL A 48 0.09 2.80 6.81
C VAL A 48 0.81 3.95 7.50
N ILE A 49 2.06 4.24 7.12
CA ILE A 49 2.84 5.34 7.70
C ILE A 49 2.16 6.68 7.38
N ASN A 50 1.82 6.94 6.12
CA ASN A 50 1.17 8.17 5.70
C ASN A 50 -0.19 8.36 6.38
N ARG A 51 -0.98 7.28 6.55
CA ARG A 51 -2.24 7.31 7.29
C ARG A 51 -2.06 7.64 8.76
N THR A 52 -0.98 7.16 9.37
CA THR A 52 -0.66 7.51 10.77
C THR A 52 -0.31 9.00 10.88
N GLU A 53 0.53 9.51 9.98
CA GLU A 53 0.88 10.93 9.92
C GLU A 53 -0.36 11.81 9.64
N GLU A 54 -1.25 11.39 8.75
CA GLU A 54 -2.53 12.05 8.50
C GLU A 54 -3.37 12.15 9.79
N ASN A 55 -3.52 11.03 10.51
CA ASN A 55 -4.28 11.00 11.77
C ASN A 55 -3.66 11.91 12.85
N ASP A 56 -2.33 11.97 12.92
CA ASP A 56 -1.62 12.85 13.82
C ASP A 56 -1.91 14.32 13.49
N GLN A 57 -1.87 14.70 12.22
CA GLN A 57 -2.21 16.06 11.77
C GLN A 57 -3.67 16.41 12.10
N TRP A 58 -4.61 15.51 11.89
CA TRP A 58 -6.01 15.73 12.28
C TRP A 58 -6.18 15.85 13.79
N SER A 59 -5.41 15.11 14.57
CA SER A 59 -5.39 15.22 16.04
C SER A 59 -4.86 16.58 16.48
N PHE A 60 -3.80 17.10 15.87
CA PHE A 60 -3.29 18.44 16.11
C PHE A 60 -4.31 19.53 15.72
N TYR A 61 -4.96 19.37 14.56
CA TYR A 61 -6.06 20.24 14.15
C TYR A 61 -7.14 20.33 15.21
N GLN A 62 -7.64 19.19 15.67
CA GLN A 62 -8.68 19.12 16.69
C GLN A 62 -8.23 19.75 18.01
N ALA A 63 -7.00 19.49 18.44
CA ALA A 63 -6.45 20.08 19.66
C ALA A 63 -6.39 21.61 19.59
N LYS A 64 -5.98 22.17 18.44
CA LYS A 64 -5.92 23.62 18.23
C LYS A 64 -7.33 24.24 18.13
N LYS A 65 -8.27 23.57 17.46
CA LYS A 65 -9.68 23.96 17.39
C LYS A 65 -10.33 23.98 18.76
N ASN A 66 -10.09 22.98 19.59
CA ASN A 66 -10.60 22.95 20.96
C ASN A 66 -10.02 24.13 21.80
N ARG A 67 -8.73 24.42 21.66
CA ARG A 67 -8.13 25.59 22.35
C ARG A 67 -8.75 26.91 21.88
N GLN A 68 -9.00 27.07 20.57
CA GLN A 68 -9.67 28.23 20.03
C GLN A 68 -11.06 28.36 20.65
N GLN A 69 -11.86 27.31 20.68
CA GLN A 69 -13.21 27.33 21.28
C GLN A 69 -13.18 27.68 22.77
N VAL A 70 -12.22 27.15 23.53
CA VAL A 70 -12.08 27.48 24.95
C VAL A 70 -11.77 28.97 25.15
N LEU A 71 -10.96 29.58 24.28
CA LEU A 71 -10.66 31.04 24.37
C LEU A 71 -11.88 31.87 24.01
N ASP A 72 -12.65 31.46 22.99
CA ASP A 72 -13.87 32.17 22.60
C ASP A 72 -14.92 32.12 23.71
N VAL A 73 -15.14 30.94 24.32
CA VAL A 73 -16.03 30.77 25.47
C VAL A 73 -15.50 31.60 26.68
N GLY A 74 -14.17 31.62 26.91
CA GLY A 74 -13.55 32.41 27.96
C GLY A 74 -13.76 33.90 27.76
N ALA A 75 -13.70 34.40 26.51
CA ALA A 75 -13.99 35.79 26.20
C ALA A 75 -15.47 36.15 26.47
N ASP A 76 -16.38 35.26 26.10
CA ASP A 76 -17.84 35.46 26.34
C ASP A 76 -18.19 35.43 27.83
N LEU A 77 -17.57 34.52 28.58
CA LEU A 77 -17.72 34.46 30.03
C LEU A 77 -17.19 35.76 30.71
N ALA A 78 -16.02 36.27 30.28
CA ALA A 78 -15.47 37.51 30.82
C ALA A 78 -16.42 38.68 30.61
N ARG A 79 -17.06 38.77 29.44
CA ARG A 79 -18.10 39.76 29.13
C ARG A 79 -19.35 39.63 30.02
N SER A 80 -19.70 38.42 30.40
CA SER A 80 -20.94 38.14 31.13
C SER A 80 -20.82 38.31 32.65
N LEU A 81 -19.65 38.02 33.21
CA LEU A 81 -19.43 37.92 34.67
C LEU A 81 -18.85 39.13 35.33
N THR A 82 -18.28 40.07 34.57
CA THR A 82 -17.55 41.22 35.14
C THR A 82 -18.14 42.54 34.62
N THR A 83 -18.39 43.48 35.58
CA THR A 83 -18.85 44.83 35.29
C THR A 83 -17.69 45.85 35.15
N ASP A 84 -16.44 45.41 35.44
CA ASP A 84 -15.22 46.24 35.26
C ASP A 84 -14.83 46.18 33.76
N GLU A 85 -15.20 47.22 33.04
CA GLU A 85 -15.07 47.33 31.59
C GLU A 85 -13.60 47.28 31.14
N SER A 86 -12.69 47.82 31.91
CA SER A 86 -11.26 47.85 31.59
C SER A 86 -10.60 46.47 31.69
N ARG A 87 -10.98 45.68 32.69
CA ARG A 87 -10.53 44.27 32.83
C ARG A 87 -11.11 43.38 31.81
N VAL A 88 -12.41 43.51 31.51
CA VAL A 88 -13.08 42.75 30.45
C VAL A 88 -12.38 42.95 29.11
N GLN A 89 -12.11 44.24 28.78
CA GLN A 89 -11.50 44.58 27.49
C GLN A 89 -10.09 43.94 27.34
N ALA A 90 -9.27 44.00 28.38
CA ALA A 90 -7.94 43.39 28.36
C ALA A 90 -7.95 41.86 28.22
N ILE A 91 -8.90 41.18 28.89
CA ILE A 91 -9.05 39.71 28.79
C ILE A 91 -9.56 39.32 27.42
N VAL A 92 -10.59 40.01 26.92
CA VAL A 92 -11.18 39.75 25.61
C VAL A 92 -10.17 39.97 24.49
N GLU A 93 -9.42 41.07 24.52
CA GLU A 93 -8.37 41.33 23.52
C GLU A 93 -7.30 40.23 23.53
N LYS A 94 -6.83 39.82 24.72
CA LYS A 94 -5.87 38.70 24.83
C LYS A 94 -6.41 37.42 24.25
N TYR A 95 -7.64 37.04 24.59
CA TYR A 95 -8.25 35.80 24.13
C TYR A 95 -8.55 35.81 22.61
N THR A 96 -9.04 36.94 22.10
CA THR A 96 -9.28 37.11 20.67
C THR A 96 -7.99 37.01 19.86
N LYS A 97 -6.90 37.61 20.33
CA LYS A 97 -5.59 37.53 19.67
C LYS A 97 -5.06 36.10 19.65
N GLN A 98 -5.18 35.38 20.79
CA GLN A 98 -4.77 33.95 20.83
C GLN A 98 -5.67 33.08 20.00
N SER A 99 -6.98 33.30 19.98
CA SER A 99 -7.93 32.55 19.12
C SER A 99 -7.61 32.74 17.63
N ALA A 100 -7.33 34.00 17.22
CA ALA A 100 -6.92 34.28 15.84
C ALA A 100 -5.59 33.58 15.47
N HIS A 101 -4.63 33.52 16.39
CA HIS A 101 -3.40 32.78 16.17
C HIS A 101 -3.66 31.26 15.96
N TYR A 102 -4.48 30.65 16.82
CA TYR A 102 -4.85 29.24 16.63
C TYR A 102 -5.67 29.00 15.37
N ALA A 103 -6.49 29.98 14.96
CA ALA A 103 -7.22 29.89 13.70
C ALA A 103 -6.30 29.85 12.47
N GLU A 104 -5.17 30.56 12.52
CA GLU A 104 -4.17 30.54 11.45
C GLU A 104 -3.38 29.23 11.45
N GLU A 105 -2.88 28.80 12.61
CA GLU A 105 -2.19 27.51 12.75
C GLU A 105 -3.06 26.33 12.27
N THR A 106 -4.37 26.34 12.58
CA THR A 106 -5.30 25.28 12.13
C THR A 106 -5.43 25.21 10.63
N LYS A 107 -5.36 26.31 9.90
CA LYS A 107 -5.40 26.29 8.42
C LYS A 107 -4.17 25.60 7.83
N GLU A 108 -2.99 25.85 8.40
CA GLU A 108 -1.76 25.21 7.97
C GLU A 108 -1.81 23.70 8.24
N ILE A 109 -2.20 23.30 9.46
CA ILE A 109 -2.33 21.88 9.85
C ILE A 109 -3.37 21.17 8.97
N GLU A 110 -4.51 21.82 8.68
CA GLU A 110 -5.52 21.25 7.79
C GLU A 110 -4.96 20.99 6.37
N LYS A 111 -4.17 21.93 5.87
CA LYS A 111 -3.53 21.77 4.55
C LYS A 111 -2.56 20.58 4.55
N GLU A 112 -1.74 20.45 5.59
CA GLU A 112 -0.81 19.33 5.74
C GLU A 112 -1.55 17.99 5.86
N ALA A 113 -2.63 17.94 6.66
CA ALA A 113 -3.46 16.75 6.79
C ALA A 113 -4.07 16.30 5.44
N ARG A 114 -4.54 17.26 4.62
CA ARG A 114 -5.07 16.98 3.29
C ARG A 114 -4.00 16.47 2.32
N LEU A 115 -2.79 17.01 2.36
CA LEU A 115 -1.66 16.52 1.55
C LEU A 115 -1.31 15.08 1.93
N LYS A 116 -1.27 14.78 3.24
CA LYS A 116 -1.04 13.40 3.72
C LYS A 116 -2.15 12.45 3.31
N HIS A 117 -3.39 12.90 3.29
CA HIS A 117 -4.52 12.11 2.79
C HIS A 117 -4.36 11.75 1.29
N GLU A 118 -3.92 12.71 0.46
CA GLU A 118 -3.66 12.47 -0.96
C GLU A 118 -2.51 11.47 -1.16
N GLU A 119 -1.42 11.60 -0.39
CA GLU A 119 -0.30 10.65 -0.41
C GLU A 119 -0.76 9.25 0.01
N THR A 120 -1.54 9.13 1.08
CA THR A 120 -2.12 7.86 1.54
C THR A 120 -2.95 7.19 0.44
N THR A 121 -3.87 7.95 -0.17
CA THR A 121 -4.76 7.46 -1.22
C THR A 121 -3.98 6.97 -2.44
N ARG A 122 -2.90 7.66 -2.80
CA ARG A 122 -2.02 7.26 -3.90
C ARG A 122 -1.31 5.93 -3.59
N GLU A 123 -0.70 5.81 -2.41
CA GLU A 123 0.00 4.57 -2.03
C GLU A 123 -0.95 3.39 -1.86
N GLU A 124 -2.17 3.61 -1.35
CA GLU A 124 -3.22 2.56 -1.31
C GLU A 124 -3.62 2.10 -2.72
N GLY A 125 -3.82 3.04 -3.64
CA GLY A 125 -4.12 2.71 -5.03
C GLY A 125 -2.99 1.95 -5.73
N ARG A 126 -1.75 2.26 -5.39
CA ARG A 126 -0.56 1.56 -5.86
C ARG A 126 -0.50 0.13 -5.29
N ALA A 127 -0.70 -0.01 -3.97
CA ALA A 127 -0.72 -1.31 -3.30
C ALA A 127 -1.76 -2.25 -3.91
N VAL A 128 -3.00 -1.78 -4.11
CA VAL A 128 -4.08 -2.58 -4.72
C VAL A 128 -3.70 -3.10 -6.12
N ARG A 129 -3.06 -2.28 -6.96
CA ARG A 129 -2.62 -2.74 -8.30
C ARG A 129 -1.55 -3.81 -8.21
N LEU A 130 -0.60 -3.66 -7.29
CA LEU A 130 0.46 -4.64 -7.05
C LEU A 130 -0.11 -5.94 -6.51
N ASP A 131 -1.08 -5.90 -5.56
CA ASP A 131 -1.74 -7.09 -5.01
C ASP A 131 -2.49 -7.88 -6.08
N ILE A 132 -3.24 -7.19 -6.94
CA ILE A 132 -3.94 -7.84 -8.05
C ILE A 132 -2.92 -8.46 -9.01
N GLY A 133 -1.82 -7.75 -9.31
CA GLY A 133 -0.72 -8.27 -10.13
C GLY A 133 -0.08 -9.52 -9.53
N GLU A 134 0.19 -9.51 -8.22
CA GLU A 134 0.71 -10.63 -7.44
C GLU A 134 -0.22 -11.84 -7.54
N GLY A 135 -1.52 -11.67 -7.29
CA GLY A 135 -2.50 -12.76 -7.37
C GLY A 135 -2.57 -13.41 -8.76
N PHE A 136 -2.47 -12.62 -9.85
CA PHE A 136 -2.39 -13.18 -11.20
C PHE A 136 -1.08 -13.92 -11.48
N LEU A 137 0.05 -13.45 -10.93
CA LEU A 137 1.34 -14.13 -11.05
C LEU A 137 1.35 -15.45 -10.28
N GLU A 138 0.79 -15.50 -9.08
CA GLU A 138 0.63 -16.72 -8.28
C GLU A 138 -0.24 -17.75 -9.01
N LEU A 139 -1.39 -17.31 -9.53
CA LEU A 139 -2.25 -18.15 -10.34
C LEU A 139 -1.49 -18.69 -11.56
N GLY A 140 -0.73 -17.84 -12.24
CA GLY A 140 0.11 -18.18 -13.38
C GLY A 140 1.15 -19.24 -13.04
N LEU A 141 1.82 -19.08 -11.91
CA LEU A 141 2.83 -20.02 -11.41
C LEU A 141 2.20 -21.39 -11.07
N VAL A 142 1.10 -21.40 -10.33
CA VAL A 142 0.39 -22.63 -9.95
C VAL A 142 -0.12 -23.36 -11.17
N MET A 143 -0.82 -22.66 -12.08
CA MET A 143 -1.36 -23.29 -13.29
C MET A 143 -0.26 -23.84 -14.19
N SER A 144 0.85 -23.12 -14.37
CA SER A 144 1.97 -23.60 -15.18
C SER A 144 2.63 -24.84 -14.57
N SER A 145 2.76 -24.89 -13.24
CA SER A 145 3.38 -26.02 -12.53
C SER A 145 2.53 -27.30 -12.58
N LEU A 146 1.19 -27.19 -12.73
CA LEU A 146 0.30 -28.35 -12.90
C LEU A 146 0.60 -29.16 -14.17
N TYR A 147 1.33 -28.62 -15.12
CA TYR A 147 1.81 -29.35 -16.28
C TYR A 147 2.66 -30.58 -15.91
N PHE A 148 3.52 -30.43 -14.89
CA PHE A 148 4.42 -31.50 -14.45
C PHE A 148 3.66 -32.74 -13.92
N LEU A 149 2.45 -32.53 -13.36
CA LEU A 149 1.59 -33.59 -12.86
C LEU A 149 0.68 -34.17 -13.97
N SER A 150 0.05 -33.28 -14.76
CA SER A 150 -1.01 -33.66 -15.69
C SER A 150 -0.53 -33.95 -17.09
N LYS A 151 0.68 -33.49 -17.46
CA LYS A 151 1.25 -33.51 -18.83
C LYS A 151 0.38 -32.85 -19.90
N ARG A 152 -0.66 -32.10 -19.50
CA ARG A 152 -1.56 -31.39 -20.41
C ARG A 152 -1.09 -29.97 -20.69
N LYS A 153 -0.80 -29.66 -21.95
CA LYS A 153 -0.29 -28.33 -22.39
C LYS A 153 -1.28 -27.16 -22.15
N PHE A 154 -2.55 -27.48 -21.90
CA PHE A 154 -3.57 -26.49 -21.56
C PHE A 154 -3.25 -25.68 -20.28
N PHE A 155 -2.71 -26.33 -19.24
CA PHE A 155 -2.39 -25.69 -17.97
C PHE A 155 -1.35 -24.59 -18.09
N PRO A 156 -0.17 -24.81 -18.70
CA PRO A 156 0.81 -23.74 -18.85
C PRO A 156 0.32 -22.63 -19.80
N ALA A 157 -0.54 -22.93 -20.78
CA ALA A 157 -1.10 -21.88 -21.64
C ALA A 157 -1.93 -20.87 -20.85
N ILE A 158 -2.83 -21.32 -19.97
CA ILE A 158 -3.58 -20.46 -19.07
C ILE A 158 -2.65 -19.75 -18.07
N GLY A 159 -1.69 -20.49 -17.51
CA GLY A 159 -0.73 -19.95 -16.56
C GLY A 159 0.08 -18.79 -17.12
N PHE A 160 0.56 -18.90 -18.37
CA PHE A 160 1.31 -17.82 -19.02
C PHE A 160 0.46 -16.59 -19.35
N ILE A 161 -0.82 -16.79 -19.71
CA ILE A 161 -1.76 -15.68 -19.90
C ILE A 161 -1.96 -14.94 -18.57
N ALA A 162 -2.24 -15.67 -17.50
CA ALA A 162 -2.39 -15.08 -16.16
C ALA A 162 -1.12 -14.34 -15.70
N ALA A 163 0.05 -14.97 -15.86
CA ALA A 163 1.32 -14.36 -15.52
C ALA A 163 1.61 -13.08 -16.34
N GLY A 164 1.23 -13.07 -17.63
CA GLY A 164 1.33 -11.88 -18.48
C GLY A 164 0.48 -10.72 -17.95
N ILE A 165 -0.79 -11.00 -17.60
CA ILE A 165 -1.69 -10.00 -16.99
C ILE A 165 -1.09 -9.49 -15.67
N GLY A 166 -0.65 -10.41 -14.79
CA GLY A 166 -0.04 -10.05 -13.51
C GLY A 166 1.21 -9.19 -13.65
N THR A 167 2.06 -9.50 -14.63
CA THR A 167 3.25 -8.68 -14.94
C THR A 167 2.88 -7.27 -15.37
N VAL A 168 1.89 -7.11 -16.26
CA VAL A 168 1.42 -5.79 -16.71
C VAL A 168 0.88 -4.98 -15.53
N LEU A 169 0.02 -5.57 -14.69
CA LEU A 169 -0.53 -4.92 -13.50
C LEU A 169 0.56 -4.55 -12.49
N GLY A 170 1.53 -5.44 -12.27
CA GLY A 170 2.69 -5.16 -11.43
C GLY A 170 3.48 -3.96 -11.92
N VAL A 171 3.81 -3.91 -13.22
CA VAL A 171 4.51 -2.75 -13.82
C VAL A 171 3.69 -1.47 -13.67
N MET A 172 2.37 -1.51 -13.92
CA MET A 172 1.49 -0.35 -13.70
C MET A 172 1.49 0.11 -12.23
N GLY A 173 1.56 -0.83 -11.27
CA GLY A 173 1.69 -0.51 -9.85
C GLY A 173 3.03 0.14 -9.50
N PHE A 174 4.12 -0.19 -10.19
CA PHE A 174 5.42 0.46 -9.97
C PHE A 174 5.51 1.86 -10.58
N LEU A 175 4.72 2.15 -11.62
CA LEU A 175 4.74 3.44 -12.32
C LEU A 175 3.72 4.45 -11.76
N ALA A 176 2.79 4.03 -10.91
CA ALA A 176 1.77 4.86 -10.26
C ALA A 176 2.30 5.48 -8.97
#